data_f60b3e3420a9da35381d15d59fae18af
#
_entry.id   f60b3e3420a9da35381d15d59fae18af
#
_cell.length_a   1.000
_cell.length_b   1.000
_cell.length_c   1.000
_cell.angle_alpha   90.00
_cell.angle_beta   90.00
_cell.angle_gamma   90.00
#
_symmetry.space_group_name_H-M   'P 1'
#
loop_
_entity.id
_entity.type
_entity.pdbx_description
1 polymer ?
#
loop_
_entity_poly.entity_id
_entity_poly.type
_entity_poly.pdbx_seq_one_letter_code
_entity_poly.pdbx_strand_id
1 'polypeptide(L)'
;MRELNPEKVARLHNTNELLDRKYGKRGTTTRNAFEEKALAHYYGEILKERRKELKLTQQQLADRIGKERSYVSHIERGETDMQLSSFFKISSALELSFSLQSIR
;
A
#
# COMPACT_ATOMS: atom_id res chain seq x y z
N MET A 1 -7.43 -11.66 -12.93
CA MET A 1 -7.49 -10.67 -11.85
C MET A 1 -7.06 -11.31 -10.55
N ARG A 2 -6.08 -10.72 -9.91
CA ARG A 2 -5.65 -11.18 -8.60
C ARG A 2 -6.41 -10.43 -7.51
N GLU A 3 -7.08 -11.16 -6.66
CA GLU A 3 -7.69 -10.58 -5.48
C GLU A 3 -6.64 -10.39 -4.39
N LEU A 4 -6.91 -9.52 -3.44
CA LEU A 4 -6.05 -9.36 -2.29
C LEU A 4 -5.96 -10.69 -1.54
N ASN A 5 -4.73 -11.06 -1.16
CA ASN A 5 -4.49 -12.28 -0.42
C ASN A 5 -5.22 -12.22 0.93
N PRO A 6 -6.08 -13.21 1.27
CA PRO A 6 -6.80 -13.20 2.55
C PRO A 6 -5.89 -13.10 3.76
N GLU A 7 -4.69 -13.68 3.71
CA GLU A 7 -3.73 -13.57 4.81
C GLU A 7 -3.26 -12.13 5.02
N LYS A 8 -3.08 -11.38 3.94
CA LYS A 8 -2.70 -9.96 4.04
C LYS A 8 -3.82 -9.12 4.62
N VAL A 9 -5.06 -9.42 4.26
CA VAL A 9 -6.24 -8.76 4.83
C VAL A 9 -6.34 -9.08 6.33
N ALA A 10 -6.13 -10.34 6.70
CA ALA A 10 -6.13 -10.76 8.10
C ALA A 10 -5.03 -10.07 8.91
N ARG A 11 -3.84 -9.89 8.33
CA ARG A 11 -2.75 -9.16 8.98
C ARG A 11 -3.12 -7.71 9.26
N LEU A 12 -3.81 -7.05 8.33
CA LEU A 12 -4.28 -5.68 8.55
C LEU A 12 -5.25 -5.62 9.72
N HIS A 13 -6.14 -6.59 9.83
CA HIS A 13 -7.10 -6.68 10.91
C HIS A 13 -6.39 -6.88 12.26
N ASN A 14 -5.43 -7.81 12.30
CA ASN A 14 -4.64 -8.06 13.51
C ASN A 14 -3.79 -6.85 13.89
N THR A 15 -3.28 -6.12 12.90
CA THR A 15 -2.52 -4.90 13.12
C THR A 15 -3.39 -3.86 13.82
N ASN A 16 -4.67 -3.73 13.44
CA ASN A 16 -5.60 -2.82 14.08
C ASN A 16 -5.78 -3.14 15.57
N GLU A 17 -5.90 -4.40 15.92
CA GLU A 17 -6.00 -4.82 17.32
C GLU A 17 -4.75 -4.45 18.12
N LEU A 18 -3.57 -4.69 17.57
CA LEU A 18 -2.32 -4.33 18.20
C LEU A 18 -2.20 -2.82 18.39
N LEU A 19 -2.60 -2.05 17.39
CA LEU A 19 -2.55 -0.61 17.44
C LEU A 19 -3.51 -0.05 18.48
N ASP A 20 -4.69 -0.65 18.65
CA ASP A 20 -5.65 -0.24 19.66
C ASP A 20 -5.08 -0.40 21.07
N ARG A 21 -4.32 -1.47 21.33
CA ARG A 21 -3.69 -1.69 22.61
C ARG A 21 -2.52 -0.74 22.86
N LYS A 22 -1.73 -0.45 21.84
CA LYS A 22 -0.48 0.29 21.96
C LYS A 22 -0.66 1.81 21.90
N TYR A 23 -1.56 2.29 21.04
CA TYR A 23 -1.69 3.71 20.71
C TYR A 23 -3.07 4.29 21.04
N GLY A 24 -3.96 3.51 21.66
CA GLY A 24 -5.29 3.95 22.01
C GLY A 24 -6.33 3.49 21.01
N LYS A 25 -7.58 3.83 21.31
CA LYS A 25 -8.70 3.39 20.50
C LYS A 25 -8.76 4.08 19.15
N ARG A 26 -9.32 3.38 18.18
CA ARG A 26 -9.60 3.91 16.86
C ARG A 26 -10.42 5.18 16.95
N GLY A 27 -10.07 6.17 16.15
CA GLY A 27 -10.76 7.45 16.12
C GLY A 27 -10.04 8.58 16.85
N THR A 28 -9.01 8.28 17.64
CA THR A 28 -8.15 9.32 18.20
C THR A 28 -7.22 9.87 17.12
N THR A 29 -6.85 11.14 17.22
CA THR A 29 -5.95 11.77 16.25
C THR A 29 -4.63 11.02 16.12
N THR A 30 -4.04 10.63 17.25
CA THR A 30 -2.78 9.87 17.25
C THR A 30 -2.94 8.51 16.58
N ARG A 31 -4.03 7.82 16.87
CA ARG A 31 -4.32 6.52 16.29
C ARG A 31 -4.54 6.62 14.79
N ASN A 32 -5.31 7.60 14.34
CA ASN A 32 -5.58 7.79 12.92
C ASN A 32 -4.31 8.10 12.14
N ALA A 33 -3.45 8.97 12.64
CA ALA A 33 -2.19 9.31 12.00
C ALA A 33 -1.29 8.07 11.89
N PHE A 34 -1.27 7.23 12.90
CA PHE A 34 -0.49 6.00 12.89
C PHE A 34 -1.04 4.99 11.88
N GLU A 35 -2.36 4.84 11.82
CA GLU A 35 -3.00 3.95 10.84
C GLU A 35 -2.70 4.37 9.41
N GLU A 36 -2.75 5.66 9.12
CA GLU A 36 -2.44 6.18 7.79
C GLU A 36 -1.02 5.84 7.37
N LYS A 37 -0.06 6.05 8.27
CA LYS A 37 1.34 5.71 8.02
C LYS A 37 1.54 4.21 7.85
N ALA A 38 0.88 3.41 8.68
CA ALA A 38 0.98 1.95 8.62
C ALA A 38 0.43 1.43 7.29
N LEU A 39 -0.69 1.96 6.82
CA LEU A 39 -1.29 1.57 5.54
C LEU A 39 -0.41 1.99 4.36
N ALA A 40 0.10 3.22 4.39
CA ALA A 40 0.98 3.70 3.33
C ALA A 40 2.24 2.85 3.23
N HIS A 41 2.83 2.50 4.37
CA HIS A 41 4.00 1.63 4.44
C HIS A 41 3.69 0.22 3.93
N TYR A 42 2.55 -0.34 4.35
CA TYR A 42 2.13 -1.68 3.96
C TYR A 42 1.94 -1.80 2.45
N TYR A 43 1.18 -0.88 1.87
CA TYR A 43 0.94 -0.92 0.43
C TYR A 43 2.16 -0.55 -0.38
N GLY A 44 2.98 0.37 0.12
CA GLY A 44 4.25 0.69 -0.50
C GLY A 44 5.16 -0.52 -0.61
N GLU A 45 5.20 -1.34 0.44
CA GLU A 45 6.00 -2.55 0.47
C GLU A 45 5.48 -3.60 -0.51
N ILE A 46 4.16 -3.75 -0.62
CA ILE A 46 3.54 -4.66 -1.59
C ILE A 46 3.93 -4.27 -3.02
N LEU A 47 3.84 -2.99 -3.33
CA LEU A 47 4.19 -2.49 -4.66
C LEU A 47 5.66 -2.70 -4.96
N LYS A 48 6.52 -2.47 -3.99
CA LYS A 48 7.97 -2.67 -4.12
C LYS A 48 8.30 -4.15 -4.38
N GLU A 49 7.71 -5.04 -3.60
CA GLU A 49 7.92 -6.48 -3.79
C GLU A 49 7.48 -6.93 -5.17
N ARG A 50 6.31 -6.48 -5.62
CA ARG A 50 5.81 -6.85 -6.94
C ARG A 50 6.71 -6.32 -8.05
N ARG A 51 7.19 -5.08 -7.89
CA ARG A 51 8.15 -4.51 -8.84
C ARG A 51 9.39 -5.39 -8.97
N LYS A 52 9.91 -5.86 -7.84
CA LYS A 52 11.09 -6.74 -7.82
C LYS A 52 10.79 -8.11 -8.45
N GLU A 53 9.60 -8.65 -8.21
CA GLU A 53 9.19 -9.90 -8.86
C GLU A 53 9.21 -9.78 -10.38
N LEU A 54 8.80 -8.62 -10.90
CA LEU A 54 8.80 -8.34 -12.33
C LEU A 54 10.17 -7.89 -12.84
N LYS A 55 11.17 -7.84 -11.97
CA LYS A 55 12.54 -7.43 -12.29
C LYS A 55 12.61 -6.02 -12.89
N LEU A 56 11.78 -5.13 -12.39
CA LEU A 56 11.76 -3.73 -12.80
C LEU A 56 12.55 -2.88 -11.82
N THR A 57 13.28 -1.90 -12.35
CA THR A 57 13.87 -0.87 -11.51
C THR A 57 12.81 0.19 -11.17
N GLN A 58 13.09 1.01 -10.16
CA GLN A 58 12.22 2.15 -9.84
C GLN A 58 12.07 3.09 -11.04
N GLN A 59 13.16 3.31 -11.78
CA GLN A 59 13.11 4.16 -12.96
C GLN A 59 12.22 3.56 -14.06
N GLN A 60 12.29 2.26 -14.27
CA GLN A 60 11.45 1.60 -15.26
C GLN A 60 9.97 1.69 -14.90
N LEU A 61 9.65 1.51 -13.62
CA LEU A 61 8.27 1.68 -13.17
C LEU A 61 7.82 3.14 -13.32
N ALA A 62 8.66 4.09 -12.93
CA ALA A 62 8.37 5.51 -13.07
C ALA A 62 8.08 5.87 -14.53
N ASP A 63 8.87 5.37 -15.45
CA ASP A 63 8.67 5.59 -16.88
C ASP A 63 7.32 5.06 -17.35
N ARG A 64 6.91 3.90 -16.87
CA ARG A 64 5.61 3.30 -17.23
C ARG A 64 4.41 4.12 -16.77
N ILE A 65 4.54 4.80 -15.63
CA ILE A 65 3.44 5.59 -15.07
C ILE A 65 3.57 7.09 -15.35
N GLY A 66 4.61 7.50 -16.08
CA GLY A 66 4.81 8.88 -16.42
C GLY A 66 5.19 9.77 -15.25
N LYS A 67 5.95 9.23 -14.31
CA LYS A 67 6.40 9.95 -13.11
C LYS A 67 7.91 9.86 -12.99
N GLU A 68 8.47 10.61 -12.05
CA GLU A 68 9.90 10.56 -11.75
C GLU A 68 10.21 9.39 -10.81
N ARG A 69 11.46 8.92 -10.84
CA ARG A 69 11.92 7.85 -9.96
C ARG A 69 11.69 8.18 -8.48
N SER A 70 11.91 9.43 -8.10
CA SER A 70 11.70 9.86 -6.71
C SER A 70 10.27 9.64 -6.24
N TYR A 71 9.29 9.82 -7.13
CA TYR A 71 7.89 9.55 -6.81
C TYR A 71 7.68 8.08 -6.42
N VAL A 72 8.21 7.15 -7.21
CA VAL A 72 8.14 5.73 -6.93
C VAL A 72 8.85 5.40 -5.62
N SER A 73 10.03 5.97 -5.41
CA SER A 73 10.80 5.76 -4.18
C SER A 73 10.02 6.20 -2.94
N HIS A 74 9.38 7.37 -2.98
CA HIS A 74 8.58 7.86 -1.86
C HIS A 74 7.39 6.97 -1.56
N ILE A 75 6.71 6.49 -2.60
CA ILE A 75 5.57 5.57 -2.44
C ILE A 75 6.01 4.26 -1.82
N GLU A 76 7.09 3.68 -2.31
CA GLU A 76 7.58 2.39 -1.80
C GLU A 76 8.04 2.46 -0.36
N ARG A 77 8.48 3.62 0.09
CA ARG A 77 8.88 3.84 1.49
C ARG A 77 7.73 4.25 2.40
N GLY A 78 6.55 4.43 1.83
CA GLY A 78 5.39 4.87 2.61
C GLY A 78 5.48 6.29 3.11
N GLU A 79 6.26 7.13 2.43
CA GLU A 79 6.50 8.52 2.85
C GLU A 79 5.43 9.48 2.36
N THR A 80 4.59 9.06 1.44
CA THR A 80 3.56 9.91 0.90
C THR A 80 2.23 9.17 0.87
N ASP A 81 1.16 9.93 1.09
CA ASP A 81 -0.19 9.41 0.96
C ASP A 81 -0.53 9.32 -0.52
N MET A 82 -0.94 8.16 -0.95
CA MET A 82 -1.16 7.88 -2.36
C MET A 82 -2.63 8.06 -2.71
N GLN A 83 -2.90 8.88 -3.72
CA GLN A 83 -4.25 9.00 -4.25
C GLN A 83 -4.69 7.67 -4.85
N LEU A 84 -5.98 7.38 -4.76
CA LEU A 84 -6.53 6.13 -5.27
C LEU A 84 -6.27 5.94 -6.76
N SER A 85 -6.39 7.01 -7.54
CA SER A 85 -6.10 6.97 -8.97
C SER A 85 -4.65 6.60 -9.25
N SER A 86 -3.73 7.13 -8.47
CA SER A 86 -2.30 6.79 -8.57
C SER A 86 -2.05 5.35 -8.20
N PHE A 87 -2.71 4.87 -7.15
CA PHE A 87 -2.61 3.48 -6.73
C PHE A 87 -3.05 2.53 -7.83
N PHE A 88 -4.18 2.79 -8.47
CA PHE A 88 -4.66 1.97 -9.57
C PHE A 88 -3.71 2.00 -10.78
N LYS A 89 -3.16 3.17 -11.08
CA LYS A 89 -2.22 3.31 -12.19
C LYS A 89 -0.95 2.50 -11.96
N ILE A 90 -0.39 2.59 -10.76
CA ILE A 90 0.81 1.83 -10.39
C ILE A 90 0.50 0.33 -10.39
N SER A 91 -0.62 -0.06 -9.80
CA SER A 91 -1.03 -1.46 -9.74
C SER A 91 -1.17 -2.05 -11.12
N SER A 92 -1.79 -1.32 -12.03
CA SER A 92 -1.95 -1.75 -13.42
C SER A 92 -0.59 -1.93 -14.11
N ALA A 93 0.33 -1.00 -13.89
CA ALA A 93 1.68 -1.09 -14.45
C ALA A 93 2.46 -2.31 -13.91
N LEU A 94 2.12 -2.75 -12.70
CA LEU A 94 2.73 -3.91 -12.07
C LEU A 94 1.93 -5.20 -12.30
N GLU A 95 0.94 -5.16 -13.16
CA GLU A 95 0.09 -6.32 -13.46
C GLU A 95 -0.64 -6.84 -12.21
N LEU A 96 -1.03 -5.92 -11.33
CA LEU A 96 -1.83 -6.22 -10.17
C LEU A 96 -3.23 -5.69 -10.38
N SER A 97 -4.20 -6.42 -9.90
CA SER A 97 -5.55 -5.90 -9.75
C SER A 97 -5.97 -6.04 -8.30
N PHE A 98 -6.93 -5.25 -7.90
CA PHE A 98 -7.44 -5.42 -6.57
C PHE A 98 -8.94 -5.19 -6.56
N SER A 99 -9.60 -5.94 -5.72
CA SER A 99 -11.05 -5.87 -5.61
C SER A 99 -11.44 -5.78 -4.14
N LEU A 100 -12.57 -5.17 -3.91
CA LEU A 100 -13.14 -5.08 -2.58
C LEU A 100 -14.15 -6.21 -2.41
N GLN A 101 -14.10 -6.86 -1.26
CA GLN A 101 -15.04 -7.91 -0.91
C GLN A 101 -15.79 -7.51 0.34
N SER A 102 -17.10 -7.76 0.35
CA SER A 102 -17.89 -7.56 1.54
C SER A 102 -17.52 -8.64 2.56
N ILE A 103 -17.31 -8.22 3.80
CA ILE A 103 -17.04 -9.14 4.90
C ILE A 103 -18.30 -9.51 5.67
N ARG A 104 -19.45 -9.03 5.20
CA ARG A 104 -20.76 -9.33 5.78
C ARG A 104 -21.76 -9.70 4.70
#